data_1a8ecbef750d3ca8799456be196a6b60
#
_entry.id   1a8ecbef750d3ca8799456be196a6b60
#
_cell.length_a   1.000
_cell.length_b   1.000
_cell.length_c   1.000
_cell.angle_alpha   90.00
_cell.angle_beta   90.00
_cell.angle_gamma   90.00
#
_symmetry.space_group_name_H-M   'P 1'
#
loop_
_entity.id
_entity.type
_entity.pdbx_description
1 polymer ?
#
loop_
_entity_poly.entity_id
_entity_poly.type
_entity_poly.pdbx_seq_one_letter_code
_entity_poly.pdbx_strand_id
1 'polypeptide(L)'
;MEKELKEAVYKFEDTTKNWMCEEQQGSETPRYHNRKDVLSDAETCVCGHREQDYGSPENNFQIIADLWNAYLGCERLRIPIRAHDVAMLMALLKVARISNDGGTYDCYVDLAGYAACAGEIGNFEKK
;
A
#
# COMPACT_ATOMS: atom_id res chain seq x y z
N MET A 1 10.63 -20.20 16.00
CA MET A 1 9.56 -20.13 14.97
C MET A 1 8.65 -18.92 15.17
N GLU A 2 7.99 -18.79 16.30
CA GLU A 2 7.06 -17.66 16.56
C GLU A 2 7.77 -16.29 16.64
N LYS A 3 9.00 -16.24 17.18
CA LYS A 3 9.83 -15.04 17.26
C LYS A 3 10.34 -14.60 15.88
N GLU A 4 10.74 -15.55 15.05
CA GLU A 4 11.21 -15.30 13.67
C GLU A 4 10.07 -14.83 12.76
N LEU A 5 8.85 -15.37 12.97
CA LEU A 5 7.66 -14.93 12.25
C LEU A 5 7.28 -13.48 12.63
N LYS A 6 7.38 -13.14 13.92
CA LYS A 6 7.14 -11.77 14.41
C LYS A 6 8.18 -10.78 13.87
N GLU A 7 9.46 -11.18 13.79
CA GLU A 7 10.50 -10.36 13.19
C GLU A 7 10.32 -10.19 11.67
N ALA A 8 9.89 -11.24 10.97
CA ALA A 8 9.61 -11.18 9.54
C ALA A 8 8.39 -10.29 9.23
N VAL A 9 7.34 -10.38 10.04
CA VAL A 9 6.16 -9.52 9.95
C VAL A 9 6.52 -8.07 10.25
N TYR A 10 7.36 -7.82 11.26
CA TYR A 10 7.83 -6.48 11.62
C TYR A 10 8.69 -5.85 10.51
N LYS A 11 9.60 -6.63 9.90
CA LYS A 11 10.38 -6.18 8.73
C LYS A 11 9.53 -5.92 7.51
N PHE A 12 8.48 -6.71 7.30
CA PHE A 12 7.53 -6.50 6.21
C PHE A 12 6.70 -5.23 6.44
N GLU A 13 6.29 -4.95 7.67
CA GLU A 13 5.60 -3.71 8.05
C GLU A 13 6.47 -2.47 7.84
N ASP A 14 7.76 -2.55 8.11
CA ASP A 14 8.71 -1.47 7.92
C ASP A 14 8.97 -1.20 6.41
N THR A 15 9.02 -2.26 5.61
CA THR A 15 9.17 -2.16 4.15
C THR A 15 7.93 -1.55 3.48
N THR A 16 6.74 -1.85 4.00
CA THR A 16 5.49 -1.27 3.50
C THR A 16 5.29 0.18 3.94
N LYS A 17 5.81 0.58 5.11
CA LYS A 17 5.85 1.99 5.54
C LYS A 17 6.68 2.86 4.60
N ASN A 18 7.79 2.34 4.11
CA ASN A 18 8.68 3.07 3.20
C ASN A 18 8.14 3.21 1.78
N TRP A 19 7.06 2.49 1.43
CA TRP A 19 6.59 2.52 0.05
C TRP A 19 5.63 3.68 -0.23
N MET A 20 4.83 4.13 0.74
CA MET A 20 3.79 5.14 0.49
C MET A 20 4.10 6.53 1.04
N CYS A 21 4.64 6.69 2.23
CA CYS A 21 4.99 8.02 2.77
C CYS A 21 6.12 7.92 3.79
N GLU A 22 7.20 8.69 3.60
CA GLU A 22 8.19 8.94 4.64
C GLU A 22 7.60 9.89 5.68
N GLU A 23 7.67 9.51 6.96
CA GLU A 23 7.32 10.40 8.07
C GLU A 23 8.24 11.64 8.01
N GLN A 24 7.67 12.79 7.68
CA GLN A 24 8.34 14.05 7.94
C GLN A 24 8.31 14.29 9.44
N GLN A 25 9.43 14.02 10.11
CA GLN A 25 9.67 14.41 11.49
C GLN A 25 9.80 15.94 11.56
N GLY A 26 8.69 16.59 11.83
CA GLY A 26 8.64 18.01 12.20
C GLY A 26 7.79 18.16 13.45
N SER A 27 8.36 18.76 14.50
CA SER A 27 7.67 19.12 15.74
C SER A 27 6.46 19.98 15.44
N GLU A 28 5.22 19.46 15.58
CA GLU A 28 4.06 20.32 15.35
C GLU A 28 2.82 19.93 16.15
N THR A 29 2.10 20.98 16.57
CA THR A 29 0.72 20.98 17.03
C THR A 29 -0.16 20.04 16.20
N PRO A 30 -1.14 19.33 16.79
CA PRO A 30 -2.02 18.43 16.04
C PRO A 30 -2.74 19.23 14.96
N ARG A 31 -2.32 19.06 13.70
CA ARG A 31 -3.02 19.63 12.56
C ARG A 31 -4.33 18.88 12.36
N TYR A 32 -5.40 19.64 12.31
CA TYR A 32 -6.65 19.10 11.82
C TYR A 32 -6.54 18.92 10.30
N HIS A 33 -6.50 17.68 9.84
CA HIS A 33 -6.47 17.35 8.43
C HIS A 33 -7.89 17.23 7.89
N ASN A 34 -8.20 17.95 6.84
CA ASN A 34 -9.46 17.83 6.12
C ASN A 34 -9.31 16.86 4.93
N ARG A 35 -10.45 16.54 4.30
CA ARG A 35 -10.49 15.61 3.16
C ARG A 35 -9.62 16.05 1.96
N LYS A 36 -9.43 17.36 1.77
CA LYS A 36 -8.58 17.91 0.72
C LYS A 36 -7.10 17.63 1.03
N ASP A 37 -6.70 17.74 2.29
CA ASP A 37 -5.33 17.42 2.70
C ASP A 37 -5.03 15.94 2.45
N VAL A 38 -5.94 15.03 2.82
CA VAL A 38 -5.81 13.58 2.55
C VAL A 38 -5.61 13.29 1.06
N LEU A 39 -6.44 13.89 0.20
CA LEU A 39 -6.35 13.69 -1.24
C LEU A 39 -5.08 14.29 -1.84
N SER A 40 -4.67 15.48 -1.40
CA SER A 40 -3.45 16.15 -1.85
C SER A 40 -2.20 15.36 -1.43
N ASP A 41 -2.17 14.86 -0.20
CA ASP A 41 -1.06 14.05 0.28
C ASP A 41 -1.01 12.69 -0.42
N ALA A 42 -2.16 12.07 -0.69
CA ALA A 42 -2.24 10.86 -1.49
C ALA A 42 -1.72 11.09 -2.92
N GLU A 43 -2.12 12.18 -3.58
CA GLU A 43 -1.61 12.57 -4.89
C GLU A 43 -0.09 12.72 -4.87
N THR A 44 0.45 13.43 -3.89
CA THR A 44 1.89 13.62 -3.72
C THR A 44 2.61 12.29 -3.55
N CYS A 45 2.03 11.35 -2.79
CA CYS A 45 2.60 10.03 -2.57
C CYS A 45 2.63 9.17 -3.83
N VAL A 46 1.55 9.14 -4.61
CA VAL A 46 1.45 8.21 -5.76
C VAL A 46 1.93 8.80 -7.08
N CYS A 47 1.90 10.14 -7.24
CA CYS A 47 2.33 10.83 -8.45
C CYS A 47 3.68 11.58 -8.29
N GLY A 48 4.36 11.43 -7.14
CA GLY A 48 5.60 12.11 -6.83
C GLY A 48 6.85 11.35 -7.31
N HIS A 49 8.00 11.68 -6.70
CA HIS A 49 9.32 11.14 -7.08
C HIS A 49 9.45 9.62 -6.98
N ARG A 50 8.50 8.92 -6.36
CA ARG A 50 8.56 7.47 -6.17
C ARG A 50 8.53 6.66 -7.46
N GLU A 51 7.89 7.14 -8.52
CA GLU A 51 7.99 6.49 -9.83
C GLU A 51 9.42 6.43 -10.36
N GLN A 52 10.24 7.44 -10.02
CA GLN A 52 11.65 7.50 -10.43
C GLN A 52 12.51 6.52 -9.62
N ASP A 53 12.17 6.28 -8.35
CA ASP A 53 12.96 5.45 -7.45
C ASP A 53 12.58 3.96 -7.52
N TYR A 54 11.31 3.63 -7.69
CA TYR A 54 10.78 2.25 -7.59
C TYR A 54 10.07 1.75 -8.85
N GLY A 55 9.99 2.56 -9.90
CA GLY A 55 9.23 2.22 -11.11
C GLY A 55 7.72 2.47 -10.98
N SER A 56 7.00 2.17 -12.05
CA SER A 56 5.54 2.37 -12.06
C SER A 56 4.83 1.44 -11.07
N PRO A 57 3.68 1.86 -10.50
CA PRO A 57 2.89 1.02 -9.62
C PRO A 57 2.54 -0.35 -10.24
N GLU A 58 2.23 -0.39 -11.54
CA GLU A 58 1.92 -1.63 -12.24
C GLU A 58 3.08 -2.63 -12.18
N ASN A 59 4.30 -2.19 -12.45
CA ASN A 59 5.47 -3.06 -12.46
C ASN A 59 5.78 -3.57 -11.05
N ASN A 60 5.76 -2.68 -10.05
CA ASN A 60 6.05 -3.07 -8.68
C ASN A 60 4.99 -4.00 -8.11
N PHE A 61 3.72 -3.72 -8.35
CA PHE A 61 2.62 -4.59 -7.89
C PHE A 61 2.59 -5.92 -8.64
N GLN A 62 3.04 -5.96 -9.90
CA GLN A 62 3.20 -7.23 -10.61
C GLN A 62 4.28 -8.11 -9.97
N ILE A 63 5.43 -7.53 -9.60
CA ILE A 63 6.49 -8.26 -8.87
C ILE A 63 5.96 -8.82 -7.54
N ILE A 64 5.21 -8.00 -6.78
CA ILE A 64 4.59 -8.44 -5.52
C ILE A 64 3.59 -9.57 -5.78
N ALA A 65 2.77 -9.47 -6.81
CA ALA A 65 1.82 -10.50 -7.19
C ALA A 65 2.53 -11.81 -7.52
N ASP A 66 3.61 -11.76 -8.29
CA ASP A 66 4.41 -12.92 -8.68
C ASP A 66 5.02 -13.62 -7.45
N LEU A 67 5.55 -12.83 -6.50
CA LEU A 67 6.11 -13.35 -5.25
C LEU A 67 5.02 -13.98 -4.37
N TRP A 68 3.85 -13.37 -4.25
CA TRP A 68 2.74 -13.91 -3.48
C TRP A 68 2.18 -15.17 -4.12
N ASN A 69 2.04 -15.22 -5.45
CA ASN A 69 1.63 -16.42 -6.18
C ASN A 69 2.62 -17.57 -5.98
N ALA A 70 3.93 -17.28 -6.02
CA ALA A 70 4.97 -18.27 -5.76
C ALA A 70 4.89 -18.81 -4.33
N TYR A 71 4.69 -17.93 -3.34
CA TYR A 71 4.59 -18.33 -1.93
C TYR A 71 3.34 -19.14 -1.62
N LEU A 72 2.17 -18.69 -2.11
CA LEU A 72 0.90 -19.35 -1.84
C LEU A 72 0.73 -20.65 -2.63
N GLY A 73 1.29 -20.71 -3.82
CA GLY A 73 1.20 -21.86 -4.71
C GLY A 73 -0.21 -22.11 -5.27
N CYS A 74 -0.27 -22.95 -6.27
CA CYS A 74 -1.53 -23.26 -6.96
C CYS A 74 -2.54 -24.05 -6.11
N GLU A 75 -2.09 -24.67 -5.03
CA GLU A 75 -2.96 -25.41 -4.12
C GLU A 75 -3.86 -24.50 -3.26
N ARG A 76 -3.41 -23.26 -2.99
CA ARG A 76 -4.13 -22.29 -2.18
C ARG A 76 -4.90 -21.26 -2.99
N LEU A 77 -4.50 -21.03 -4.24
CA LEU A 77 -5.10 -20.06 -5.13
C LEU A 77 -5.73 -20.74 -6.33
N ARG A 78 -7.04 -20.57 -6.49
CA ARG A 78 -7.74 -21.02 -7.72
C ARG A 78 -7.48 -20.08 -8.89
N ILE A 79 -7.24 -18.81 -8.60
CA ILE A 79 -6.98 -17.74 -9.57
C ILE A 79 -5.72 -17.00 -9.09
N PRO A 80 -4.72 -16.79 -9.95
CA PRO A 80 -3.53 -16.04 -9.60
C PRO A 80 -3.85 -14.60 -9.17
N ILE A 81 -3.10 -14.09 -8.20
CA ILE A 81 -3.13 -12.69 -7.78
C ILE A 81 -2.49 -11.85 -8.88
N ARG A 82 -3.13 -10.76 -9.26
CA ARG A 82 -2.65 -9.79 -10.25
C ARG A 82 -2.27 -8.47 -9.57
N ALA A 83 -1.61 -7.57 -10.31
CA ALA A 83 -1.20 -6.27 -9.80
C ALA A 83 -2.37 -5.45 -9.20
N HIS A 84 -3.53 -5.45 -9.85
CA HIS A 84 -4.75 -4.83 -9.32
C HIS A 84 -5.15 -5.41 -7.96
N ASP A 85 -5.09 -6.73 -7.80
CA ASP A 85 -5.47 -7.41 -6.56
C ASP A 85 -4.53 -7.05 -5.42
N VAL A 86 -3.22 -6.86 -5.72
CA VAL A 86 -2.24 -6.37 -4.75
C VAL A 86 -2.63 -5.00 -4.20
N ALA A 87 -2.97 -4.05 -5.07
CA ALA A 87 -3.41 -2.71 -4.65
C ALA A 87 -4.65 -2.78 -3.76
N MET A 88 -5.63 -3.62 -4.11
CA MET A 88 -6.84 -3.82 -3.31
C MET A 88 -6.56 -4.48 -1.95
N LEU A 89 -5.67 -5.47 -1.92
CA LEU A 89 -5.28 -6.13 -0.66
C LEU A 89 -4.53 -5.17 0.27
N MET A 90 -3.68 -4.30 -0.28
CA MET A 90 -3.00 -3.26 0.49
C MET A 90 -3.98 -2.21 1.02
N ALA A 91 -5.00 -1.83 0.24
CA ALA A 91 -6.09 -0.97 0.71
C ALA A 91 -6.85 -1.62 1.88
N LEU A 92 -7.19 -2.91 1.77
CA LEU A 92 -7.85 -3.65 2.85
C LEU A 92 -6.98 -3.77 4.11
N LEU A 93 -5.66 -3.87 3.97
CA LEU A 93 -4.73 -3.82 5.11
C LEU A 93 -4.85 -2.49 5.87
N LYS A 94 -4.97 -1.36 5.15
CA LYS A 94 -5.17 -0.04 5.79
C LYS A 94 -6.54 0.06 6.45
N VAL A 95 -7.59 -0.49 5.84
CA VAL A 95 -8.91 -0.59 6.47
C VAL A 95 -8.84 -1.38 7.78
N ALA A 96 -8.12 -2.52 7.81
CA ALA A 96 -7.96 -3.32 9.01
C ALA A 96 -7.25 -2.54 10.13
N ARG A 97 -6.22 -1.76 9.81
CA ARG A 97 -5.52 -0.90 10.78
C ARG A 97 -6.43 0.20 11.34
N ILE A 98 -7.19 0.86 10.48
CA ILE A 98 -8.16 1.88 10.88
C ILE A 98 -9.24 1.28 11.80
N SER A 99 -9.71 0.09 11.50
CA SER A 99 -10.77 -0.59 12.29
C SER A 99 -10.30 -1.03 13.67
N ASN A 100 -9.01 -1.27 13.86
CA ASN A 100 -8.48 -1.78 15.12
C ASN A 100 -8.39 -0.72 16.22
N ASP A 101 -7.83 0.44 15.90
CA ASP A 101 -7.55 1.52 16.86
C ASP A 101 -7.85 2.94 16.35
N GLY A 102 -8.64 3.04 15.27
CA GLY A 102 -8.94 4.30 14.59
C GLY A 102 -7.90 4.71 13.55
N GLY A 103 -6.77 4.02 13.54
CA GLY A 103 -5.69 4.28 12.59
C GLY A 103 -5.02 5.65 12.76
N THR A 104 -3.95 5.87 12.03
CA THR A 104 -3.28 7.16 11.91
C THR A 104 -3.77 7.91 10.67
N TYR A 105 -3.53 9.21 10.61
CA TYR A 105 -3.80 10.02 9.41
C TYR A 105 -3.20 9.39 8.14
N ASP A 106 -1.98 8.89 8.26
CA ASP A 106 -1.25 8.19 7.20
C ASP A 106 -1.99 6.97 6.64
N CYS A 107 -2.73 6.23 7.47
CA CYS A 107 -3.56 5.11 7.00
C CYS A 107 -4.65 5.56 6.02
N TYR A 108 -5.22 6.74 6.20
CA TYR A 108 -6.23 7.29 5.29
C TYR A 108 -5.61 7.80 4.00
N VAL A 109 -4.44 8.43 4.05
CA VAL A 109 -3.65 8.84 2.89
C VAL A 109 -3.28 7.62 2.05
N ASP A 110 -2.74 6.59 2.68
CA ASP A 110 -2.35 5.34 2.02
C ASP A 110 -3.55 4.61 1.40
N LEU A 111 -4.69 4.54 2.10
CA LEU A 111 -5.91 3.95 1.59
C LEU A 111 -6.36 4.64 0.30
N ALA A 112 -6.35 5.97 0.28
CA ALA A 112 -6.67 6.76 -0.92
C ALA A 112 -5.66 6.50 -2.05
N GLY A 113 -4.37 6.43 -1.73
CA GLY A 113 -3.30 6.16 -2.69
C GLY A 113 -3.43 4.78 -3.34
N TYR A 114 -3.66 3.73 -2.55
CA TYR A 114 -3.87 2.37 -3.09
C TYR A 114 -5.13 2.28 -3.94
N ALA A 115 -6.20 2.96 -3.54
CA ALA A 115 -7.42 3.02 -4.34
C ALA A 115 -7.19 3.71 -5.69
N ALA A 116 -6.40 4.78 -5.72
CA ALA A 116 -6.03 5.47 -6.96
C ALA A 116 -5.19 4.57 -7.89
N CYS A 117 -4.17 3.89 -7.34
CA CYS A 117 -3.35 2.93 -8.09
C CYS A 117 -4.19 1.78 -8.64
N ALA A 118 -5.10 1.21 -7.84
CA ALA A 118 -5.99 0.14 -8.29
C ALA A 118 -6.90 0.59 -9.43
N GLY A 119 -7.44 1.80 -9.35
CA GLY A 119 -8.28 2.39 -10.39
C GLY A 119 -7.53 2.57 -11.71
N GLU A 120 -6.30 3.04 -11.67
CA GLU A 120 -5.44 3.20 -12.84
C GLU A 120 -5.10 1.85 -13.47
N ILE A 121 -4.58 0.90 -12.69
CA ILE A 121 -4.24 -0.45 -13.16
C ILE A 121 -5.48 -1.15 -13.75
N GLY A 122 -6.63 -1.07 -13.08
CA GLY A 122 -7.87 -1.69 -13.54
C GLY A 122 -8.40 -1.11 -14.85
N ASN A 123 -8.09 0.15 -15.18
CA ASN A 123 -8.45 0.75 -16.45
C ASN A 123 -7.60 0.22 -17.62
N PHE A 124 -6.34 -0.13 -17.36
CA PHE A 124 -5.46 -0.72 -18.37
C PHE A 124 -5.81 -2.18 -18.66
N GLU A 125 -6.31 -2.92 -17.70
CA GLU A 125 -6.72 -4.32 -17.88
C GLU A 125 -7.97 -4.50 -18.77
N LYS A 126 -8.73 -3.42 -18.99
CA LYS A 126 -9.95 -3.43 -19.85
C LYS A 126 -9.69 -3.17 -21.33
N LYS A 127 -8.47 -2.91 -21.70
CA LYS A 127 -8.07 -2.74 -23.10
C LYS A 127 -7.51 -4.03 -23.67
#